data_6bbc2356c528663232962f860e2c337b
#
_entry.id   6bbc2356c528663232962f860e2c337b
#
_cell.length_a   1.000
_cell.length_b   1.000
_cell.length_c   1.000
_cell.angle_alpha   90.00
_cell.angle_beta   90.00
_cell.angle_gamma   90.00
#
_symmetry.space_group_name_H-M   'P 1'
#
loop_
_entity.id
_entity.type
_entity.pdbx_description
1 polymer ?
#
loop_
_entity_poly.entity_id
_entity_poly.type
_entity_poly.pdbx_seq_one_letter_code
_entity_poly.pdbx_strand_id
1 'polypeptide(L)'
;MSKKVLIVEDNELNMKLFHDLLDSQGYEVLQTREGLQALAIAREHRPDLILMDIQLPEISGLEVTKWLKDDEELNHIPVIAVTAFAMKGDEERIRQGGCEA
;
A
#
# COMPACT_ATOMS: atom_id res chain seq x y z
N MET A 1 4.82 -21.59 0.93
CA MET A 1 4.67 -20.59 -0.15
C MET A 1 4.81 -19.19 0.42
N SER A 2 5.55 -18.37 -0.29
CA SER A 2 5.79 -17.00 0.16
C SER A 2 4.55 -16.14 -0.07
N LYS A 3 4.22 -15.31 0.90
CA LYS A 3 3.17 -14.30 0.73
C LYS A 3 3.74 -13.10 0.01
N LYS A 4 2.92 -12.45 -0.81
CA LYS A 4 3.31 -11.28 -1.58
C LYS A 4 2.84 -10.02 -0.87
N VAL A 5 3.73 -9.04 -0.78
CA VAL A 5 3.42 -7.73 -0.20
C VAL A 5 3.76 -6.67 -1.25
N LEU A 6 2.78 -5.85 -1.59
CA LEU A 6 3.00 -4.70 -2.48
C LEU A 6 3.27 -3.46 -1.64
N ILE A 7 4.38 -2.79 -1.91
CA ILE A 7 4.72 -1.53 -1.28
C ILE A 7 4.53 -0.41 -2.28
N VAL A 8 3.67 0.55 -1.94
CA VAL A 8 3.44 1.77 -2.73
C VAL A 8 4.00 2.93 -1.94
N GLU A 9 5.20 3.38 -2.29
CA GLU A 9 5.96 4.36 -1.53
C GLU A 9 6.83 5.20 -2.48
N ASP A 10 6.76 6.51 -2.36
CA ASP A 10 7.55 7.42 -3.19
C ASP A 10 8.98 7.65 -2.67
N ASN A 11 9.18 7.57 -1.38
CA ASN A 11 10.47 7.81 -0.76
C ASN A 11 11.37 6.58 -0.88
N GLU A 12 12.53 6.75 -1.51
CA GLU A 12 13.47 5.64 -1.74
C GLU A 12 13.98 5.00 -0.45
N LEU A 13 14.25 5.80 0.57
CA LEU A 13 14.74 5.30 1.84
C LEU A 13 13.68 4.45 2.54
N ASN A 14 12.45 4.93 2.57
CA ASN A 14 11.34 4.18 3.17
C ASN A 14 11.07 2.89 2.39
N MET A 15 11.11 2.96 1.06
CA MET A 15 10.95 1.79 0.22
C MET A 15 11.98 0.72 0.55
N LYS A 16 13.23 1.12 0.67
CA LYS A 16 14.32 0.20 0.99
C LYS A 16 14.15 -0.40 2.39
N LEU A 17 13.76 0.41 3.37
CA LEU A 17 13.55 -0.07 4.73
C LEU A 17 12.44 -1.12 4.79
N PHE A 18 11.31 -0.85 4.14
CA PHE A 18 10.20 -1.80 4.09
C PHE A 18 10.57 -3.06 3.31
N HIS A 19 11.25 -2.90 2.20
CA HIS A 19 11.69 -4.03 1.38
C HIS A 19 12.60 -4.95 2.20
N ASP A 20 13.63 -4.40 2.82
CA ASP A 20 14.60 -5.18 3.58
C ASP A 20 13.93 -5.89 4.77
N LEU A 21 13.04 -5.19 5.45
CA LEU A 21 12.31 -5.75 6.59
C LEU A 21 11.43 -6.93 6.16
N LEU A 22 10.66 -6.75 5.11
CA LEU A 22 9.74 -7.79 4.64
C LEU A 22 10.50 -8.95 4.00
N ASP A 23 11.54 -8.66 3.24
CA ASP A 23 12.37 -9.70 2.64
C ASP A 23 13.01 -10.58 3.71
N SER A 24 13.48 -9.97 4.80
CA SER A 24 14.06 -10.71 5.91
C SER A 24 13.07 -11.64 6.62
N GLN A 25 11.77 -11.34 6.49
CA GLN A 25 10.70 -12.18 7.05
C GLN A 25 10.20 -13.25 6.06
N GLY A 26 10.79 -13.32 4.88
CA GLY A 26 10.43 -14.33 3.90
C GLY A 26 9.29 -13.95 2.96
N TYR A 27 8.89 -12.70 2.92
CA TYR A 27 7.84 -12.23 2.00
C TYR A 27 8.43 -11.95 0.62
N GLU A 28 7.63 -12.19 -0.41
CA GLU A 28 7.93 -11.72 -1.75
C GLU A 28 7.46 -10.27 -1.86
N VAL A 29 8.38 -9.36 -2.19
CA VAL A 29 8.11 -7.92 -2.16
C VAL A 29 7.94 -7.39 -3.59
N LEU A 30 6.81 -6.73 -3.82
CA LEU A 30 6.52 -5.98 -5.04
C LEU A 30 6.60 -4.50 -4.69
N GLN A 31 7.12 -3.68 -5.60
CA GLN A 31 7.34 -2.26 -5.33
C GLN A 31 6.82 -1.39 -6.47
N THR A 32 6.22 -0.26 -6.11
CA THR A 32 5.94 0.82 -7.05
C THR A 32 5.99 2.16 -6.34
N ARG A 33 6.36 3.19 -7.07
CA ARG A 33 6.35 4.57 -6.56
C ARG A 33 5.10 5.32 -6.98
N GLU A 34 4.33 4.75 -7.90
CA GLU A 34 3.17 5.42 -8.48
C GLU A 34 1.88 4.75 -8.06
N GLY A 35 0.94 5.55 -7.54
CA GLY A 35 -0.35 5.05 -7.11
C GLY A 35 -1.16 4.43 -8.24
N LEU A 36 -1.08 5.01 -9.44
CA LEU A 36 -1.79 4.48 -10.60
C LEU A 36 -1.30 3.09 -11.00
N GLN A 37 0.00 2.84 -10.87
CA GLN A 37 0.57 1.52 -11.18
C GLN A 37 0.21 0.47 -10.13
N ALA A 38 -0.11 0.90 -8.91
CA ALA A 38 -0.48 -0.02 -7.84
C ALA A 38 -1.69 -0.88 -8.21
N LEU A 39 -2.68 -0.29 -8.88
CA LEU A 39 -3.85 -1.03 -9.34
C LEU A 39 -3.48 -2.12 -10.35
N ALA A 40 -2.65 -1.78 -11.33
CA ALA A 40 -2.22 -2.72 -12.36
C ALA A 40 -1.42 -3.87 -11.75
N ILE A 41 -0.49 -3.54 -10.86
CA ILE A 41 0.34 -4.53 -10.18
C ILE A 41 -0.52 -5.44 -9.29
N ALA A 42 -1.46 -4.86 -8.56
CA ALA A 42 -2.35 -5.63 -7.70
C ALA A 42 -3.21 -6.61 -8.51
N ARG A 43 -3.70 -6.20 -9.67
CA ARG A 43 -4.48 -7.07 -10.55
C ARG A 43 -3.64 -8.20 -11.14
N GLU A 44 -2.42 -7.89 -11.52
CA GLU A 44 -1.52 -8.86 -12.12
C GLU A 44 -0.99 -9.89 -11.12
N HIS A 45 -0.54 -9.41 -9.97
CA HIS A 45 0.15 -10.24 -8.98
C HIS A 45 -0.71 -10.67 -7.80
N ARG A 46 -1.80 -9.99 -7.53
CA ARG A 46 -2.72 -10.25 -6.41
C ARG A 46 -2.01 -10.45 -5.08
N PRO A 47 -1.38 -9.38 -4.55
CA PRO A 47 -0.65 -9.49 -3.30
C PRO A 47 -1.57 -9.82 -2.13
N ASP A 48 -0.99 -10.38 -1.09
CA ASP A 48 -1.72 -10.72 0.13
C ASP A 48 -1.90 -9.52 1.06
N LEU A 49 -1.07 -8.48 0.86
CA LEU A 49 -1.08 -7.28 1.67
C LEU A 49 -0.53 -6.12 0.85
N ILE A 50 -1.06 -4.92 1.07
CA ILE A 50 -0.58 -3.69 0.44
C ILE A 50 -0.18 -2.70 1.52
N LEU A 51 1.07 -2.22 1.46
CA LEU A 51 1.53 -1.09 2.27
C LEU A 51 1.42 0.15 1.39
N MET A 52 0.53 1.06 1.78
CA MET A 52 0.19 2.24 0.98
C MET A 52 0.66 3.52 1.65
N ASP A 53 1.55 4.25 0.96
CA ASP A 53 1.91 5.60 1.39
C ASP A 53 0.76 6.53 1.03
N ILE A 54 0.36 7.35 1.99
CA ILE A 54 -0.72 8.30 1.81
C ILE A 54 -0.26 9.52 1.01
N GLN A 55 1.00 9.91 1.16
CA GLN A 55 1.55 11.08 0.49
C GLN A 55 2.29 10.72 -0.79
N LEU A 56 1.53 10.34 -1.82
CA LEU A 56 2.10 10.09 -3.14
C LEU A 56 2.10 11.38 -3.97
N PRO A 57 3.05 11.54 -4.93
CA PRO A 57 3.24 12.82 -5.63
C PRO A 57 2.09 13.26 -6.52
N GLU A 58 1.43 12.35 -7.21
CA GLU A 58 0.39 12.69 -8.17
C GLU A 58 -1.03 12.44 -7.66
N ILE A 59 -1.18 11.51 -6.74
CA ILE A 59 -2.47 11.09 -6.25
C ILE A 59 -2.32 10.63 -4.80
N SER A 60 -3.34 10.92 -3.98
CA SER A 60 -3.33 10.48 -2.59
C SER A 60 -3.42 8.96 -2.49
N GLY A 61 -2.65 8.37 -1.59
CA GLY A 61 -2.77 6.95 -1.28
C GLY A 61 -4.17 6.56 -0.81
N LEU A 62 -4.90 7.49 -0.22
CA LEU A 62 -6.30 7.26 0.18
C LEU A 62 -7.21 7.04 -1.03
N GLU A 63 -7.00 7.78 -2.12
CA GLU A 63 -7.76 7.57 -3.35
C GLU A 63 -7.43 6.22 -3.99
N VAL A 64 -6.17 5.84 -4.02
CA VAL A 64 -5.76 4.54 -4.53
C VAL A 64 -6.38 3.42 -3.69
N THR A 65 -6.39 3.57 -2.38
CA THR A 65 -7.02 2.61 -1.48
C THR A 65 -8.52 2.48 -1.77
N LYS A 66 -9.18 3.61 -2.02
CA LYS A 66 -10.60 3.60 -2.37
C LYS A 66 -10.84 2.84 -3.66
N TRP A 67 -10.03 3.05 -4.68
CA TRP A 67 -10.15 2.31 -5.94
C TRP A 67 -9.96 0.81 -5.73
N LEU A 68 -8.99 0.43 -4.89
CA LEU A 68 -8.77 -0.98 -4.56
C LEU A 68 -9.98 -1.59 -3.85
N LYS A 69 -10.59 -0.86 -2.93
CA LYS A 69 -11.76 -1.33 -2.18
C LYS A 69 -13.04 -1.35 -3.03
N ASP A 70 -13.09 -0.53 -4.07
CA ASP A 70 -14.21 -0.52 -5.01
C ASP A 70 -14.10 -1.62 -6.07
N ASP A 71 -12.94 -2.23 -6.23
CA ASP A 71 -12.70 -3.31 -7.19
C ASP A 71 -13.08 -4.66 -6.56
N GLU A 72 -14.02 -5.36 -7.17
CA GLU A 72 -14.51 -6.64 -6.66
C GLU A 72 -13.42 -7.70 -6.55
N GLU A 73 -12.42 -7.64 -7.40
CA GLU A 73 -11.32 -8.61 -7.37
C GLU A 73 -10.26 -8.28 -6.33
N LEU A 74 -10.14 -7.02 -5.94
CA LEU A 74 -9.06 -6.53 -5.09
C LEU A 74 -9.52 -6.11 -3.69
N ASN A 75 -10.82 -5.95 -3.47
CA ASN A 75 -11.33 -5.39 -2.21
C ASN A 75 -11.06 -6.25 -0.97
N HIS A 76 -10.74 -7.51 -1.16
CA HIS A 76 -10.40 -8.41 -0.05
C HIS A 76 -8.95 -8.26 0.44
N ILE A 77 -8.09 -7.57 -0.33
CA ILE A 77 -6.68 -7.41 0.04
C ILE A 77 -6.56 -6.35 1.14
N PRO A 78 -5.99 -6.68 2.32
CA PRO A 78 -5.78 -5.69 3.36
C PRO A 78 -4.82 -4.59 2.90
N VAL A 79 -5.16 -3.34 3.22
CA VAL A 79 -4.32 -2.18 2.92
C VAL A 79 -3.94 -1.52 4.25
N ILE A 80 -2.64 -1.42 4.50
CA ILE A 80 -2.11 -0.73 5.67
C ILE A 80 -1.55 0.61 5.22
N ALA A 81 -2.06 1.69 5.81
CA ALA A 81 -1.58 3.03 5.53
C ALA A 81 -0.23 3.25 6.22
N VAL A 82 0.74 3.71 5.45
CA VAL A 82 2.07 4.03 5.94
C VAL A 82 2.31 5.52 5.75
N THR A 83 2.49 6.25 6.84
CA THR A 83 2.82 7.66 6.75
C THR A 83 3.69 8.06 7.93
N ALA A 84 4.73 8.84 7.64
CA ALA A 84 5.63 9.36 8.67
C ALA A 84 4.99 10.53 9.44
N PHE A 85 3.88 11.06 8.94
CA PHE A 85 3.26 12.27 9.48
C PHE A 85 1.80 12.09 9.88
N ALA A 86 1.42 10.86 10.28
CA ALA A 86 0.06 10.61 10.75
C ALA A 86 -0.20 11.37 12.06
N MET A 87 -1.06 12.38 12.00
CA MET A 87 -1.58 13.06 13.17
C MET A 87 -2.91 12.43 13.56
N LYS A 88 -3.37 12.68 14.80
CA LYS A 88 -4.63 12.09 15.29
C LYS A 88 -5.83 12.32 14.37
N GLY A 89 -5.90 13.48 13.72
CA GLY A 89 -6.97 13.76 12.77
C GLY A 89 -6.88 12.94 11.49
N ASP A 90 -5.69 12.51 11.12
CA ASP A 90 -5.47 11.75 9.90
C ASP A 90 -5.85 10.27 10.05
N GLU A 91 -5.78 9.71 11.26
CA GLU A 91 -6.17 8.33 11.50
C GLU A 91 -7.62 8.05 11.09
N GLU A 92 -8.54 8.94 11.45
CA GLU A 92 -9.94 8.80 11.07
C GLU A 92 -10.11 8.84 9.56
N ARG A 93 -9.44 9.77 8.90
CA ARG A 93 -9.49 9.90 7.45
C ARG A 93 -8.94 8.65 6.76
N ILE A 94 -7.87 8.10 7.28
CA ILE A 94 -7.25 6.88 6.77
C ILE A 94 -8.22 5.70 6.88
N ARG A 95 -8.86 5.53 8.02
CA ARG A 95 -9.83 4.46 8.23
C ARG A 95 -11.05 4.61 7.35
N GLN A 96 -11.54 5.83 7.17
CA GLN A 96 -12.67 6.11 6.29
C GLN A 96 -12.34 5.81 4.83
N GLY A 97 -11.06 5.92 4.44
CA GLY A 97 -10.60 5.56 3.11
C GLY A 97 -10.48 4.06 2.85
N GLY A 98 -10.72 3.22 3.86
CA GLY A 98 -10.68 1.77 3.73
C GLY A 98 -9.38 1.10 4.17
N CYS A 99 -8.46 1.84 4.78
CA CYS A 99 -7.21 1.26 5.30
C CYS A 99 -7.47 0.49 6.60
N GLU A 100 -6.73 -0.61 6.77
CA GLU A 100 -6.90 -1.50 7.92
C GLU A 100 -6.17 -1.00 9.18
N ALA A 101 -5.16 -0.15 9.01
CA ALA A 101 -4.38 0.36 10.15
C ALA A 101 -3.79 1.73 9.86
#